data_14d0e5cbd1e988d126ed1b1594c4db47
#
_entry.id   14d0e5cbd1e988d126ed1b1594c4db47
#
_cell.length_a   1.000
_cell.length_b   1.000
_cell.length_c   1.000
_cell.angle_alpha   90.00
_cell.angle_beta   90.00
_cell.angle_gamma   90.00
#
_symmetry.space_group_name_H-M   'P 1'
#
loop_
_entity.id
_entity.type
_entity.pdbx_description
1 polymer ?
#
loop_
_entity_poly.entity_id
_entity_poly.type
_entity_poly.pdbx_seq_one_letter_code
_entity_poly.pdbx_strand_id
1 'polypeptide(L)'
;MREIEAVAERPRPLDAGEPSIVRRFLAWTQRADAEGRAEAASALARAYLYSDLAPQARAEAALGLTAVLDDPSALVRRALAEALASAAEAPRHIVLALASDQSEVASVVLGRSPALTDAELVDCAAAADVVAQTALARRPRLAAGVAAALAEIGQREAVLALADNLEADLTASALWRIFERFGEDAEAREALLSRAWLPPALRNELAAAAARALADFAARCDWLGPRRAERIAREAREQATVAILRSIEGEELGEFVRRMRAGGTLTVAVLMRALLCGDRDFFVRALAELSGLPERRVAAFARNPDSHAFAAAYGKARLPAAFLPAFRAALAGLEALRPARGDKISRALAERAIEACAREGGSGLAPIQSLLWRLAAEAAREDARDFAEDSARVVPPRWVAPRLDAPSYAPLLIEAVAAALEDFEAPPVEAPCDPLELEFEETLAPPVQLPEDMLAALADAA
;
A
#
# COMPACT_ATOMS: atom_id res chain seq x y z
N MET A 1 -17.60 74.41 -8.73
CA MET A 1 -18.05 73.89 -7.44
C MET A 1 -19.58 73.81 -7.47
N ARG A 2 -20.06 72.59 -7.68
CA ARG A 2 -21.44 72.21 -7.34
C ARG A 2 -21.31 70.70 -7.01
N GLU A 3 -21.40 70.44 -5.71
CA GLU A 3 -21.51 69.09 -5.15
C GLU A 3 -22.80 68.47 -5.65
N ILE A 4 -22.69 67.29 -6.24
CA ILE A 4 -23.83 66.43 -6.51
C ILE A 4 -23.89 65.46 -5.33
N GLU A 5 -24.72 65.76 -4.34
CA GLU A 5 -25.17 64.80 -3.32
C GLU A 5 -25.95 63.70 -4.03
N ALA A 6 -25.35 62.52 -4.10
CA ALA A 6 -26.03 61.24 -4.45
C ALA A 6 -26.88 60.85 -3.23
N VAL A 7 -28.13 61.20 -3.23
CA VAL A 7 -29.15 60.70 -2.32
C VAL A 7 -29.32 59.20 -2.62
N ALA A 8 -28.82 58.38 -1.73
CA ALA A 8 -29.11 56.95 -1.75
C ALA A 8 -30.63 56.80 -1.55
N GLU A 9 -31.32 56.43 -2.64
CA GLU A 9 -32.74 56.04 -2.58
C GLU A 9 -32.87 54.80 -1.69
N ARG A 10 -33.50 54.96 -0.54
CA ARG A 10 -33.98 53.83 0.27
C ARG A 10 -35.00 53.10 -0.57
N PRO A 11 -34.91 51.73 -0.65
CA PRO A 11 -35.91 50.97 -1.38
C PRO A 11 -37.29 51.23 -0.81
N ARG A 12 -38.23 51.59 -1.71
CA ARG A 12 -39.64 51.82 -1.37
C ARG A 12 -40.23 50.59 -0.67
N PRO A 13 -41.06 50.76 0.38
CA PRO A 13 -41.83 49.67 0.93
C PRO A 13 -42.71 49.08 -0.17
N LEU A 14 -42.64 47.75 -0.32
CA LEU A 14 -43.42 46.97 -1.28
C LEU A 14 -44.91 47.23 -1.11
N ASP A 15 -45.60 47.52 -2.21
CA ASP A 15 -47.05 47.64 -2.27
C ASP A 15 -47.71 46.45 -1.54
N ALA A 16 -48.80 46.74 -0.79
CA ALA A 16 -49.60 45.77 -0.04
C ALA A 16 -50.42 44.84 -0.97
N GLY A 17 -49.75 44.25 -1.98
CA GLY A 17 -50.24 43.17 -2.80
C GLY A 17 -50.04 41.83 -2.09
N GLU A 18 -50.66 40.78 -2.59
CA GLU A 18 -50.57 39.41 -2.04
C GLU A 18 -49.14 39.06 -1.60
N PRO A 19 -48.95 38.45 -0.41
CA PRO A 19 -47.61 38.08 0.06
C PRO A 19 -46.94 37.17 -0.95
N SER A 20 -45.66 37.45 -1.24
CA SER A 20 -44.87 36.64 -2.20
C SER A 20 -44.93 35.15 -1.84
N ILE A 21 -44.70 34.29 -2.83
CA ILE A 21 -44.70 32.84 -2.64
C ILE A 21 -43.76 32.46 -1.50
N VAL A 22 -42.59 33.14 -1.39
CA VAL A 22 -41.59 32.86 -0.35
C VAL A 22 -42.13 33.23 1.05
N ARG A 23 -42.86 34.35 1.18
CA ARG A 23 -43.47 34.71 2.46
C ARG A 23 -44.57 33.76 2.87
N ARG A 24 -45.36 33.28 1.91
CA ARG A 24 -46.35 32.20 2.16
C ARG A 24 -45.69 30.89 2.56
N PHE A 25 -44.58 30.52 1.91
CA PHE A 25 -43.75 29.40 2.29
C PHE A 25 -43.27 29.50 3.75
N LEU A 26 -42.63 30.60 4.13
CA LEU A 26 -42.16 30.80 5.50
C LEU A 26 -43.27 30.80 6.55
N ALA A 27 -44.43 31.33 6.25
CA ALA A 27 -45.59 31.26 7.14
C ALA A 27 -46.16 29.85 7.28
N TRP A 28 -46.11 29.04 6.20
CA TRP A 28 -46.55 27.66 6.19
C TRP A 28 -45.55 26.76 6.95
N THR A 29 -44.24 26.97 6.83
CA THR A 29 -43.22 26.16 7.53
C THR A 29 -43.38 26.15 9.05
N GLN A 30 -43.96 27.20 9.64
CA GLN A 30 -44.24 27.30 11.07
C GLN A 30 -45.28 26.29 11.58
N ARG A 31 -46.08 25.68 10.69
CA ARG A 31 -47.17 24.76 11.04
C ARG A 31 -46.99 23.37 10.43
N ALA A 32 -46.13 23.24 9.45
CA ALA A 32 -45.87 21.99 8.74
C ALA A 32 -45.02 21.05 9.59
N ASP A 33 -45.14 19.75 9.36
CA ASP A 33 -44.26 18.73 9.90
C ASP A 33 -42.86 18.78 9.25
N ALA A 34 -41.91 18.05 9.78
CA ALA A 34 -40.53 18.07 9.30
C ALA A 34 -40.38 17.54 7.86
N GLU A 35 -41.18 16.53 7.47
CA GLU A 35 -41.14 15.95 6.12
C GLU A 35 -41.65 16.97 5.09
N GLY A 36 -42.81 17.57 5.34
CA GLY A 36 -43.34 18.62 4.46
C GLY A 36 -42.40 19.82 4.34
N ARG A 37 -41.79 20.26 5.46
CA ARG A 37 -40.77 21.33 5.42
C ARG A 37 -39.55 20.95 4.59
N ALA A 38 -39.09 19.72 4.67
CA ALA A 38 -37.95 19.19 3.89
C ALA A 38 -38.27 19.22 2.38
N GLU A 39 -39.45 18.68 1.99
CA GLU A 39 -39.90 18.76 0.58
C GLU A 39 -39.98 20.19 0.06
N ALA A 40 -40.56 21.06 0.84
CA ALA A 40 -40.73 22.50 0.46
C ALA A 40 -39.38 23.22 0.38
N ALA A 41 -38.45 22.96 1.29
CA ALA A 41 -37.07 23.48 1.25
C ALA A 41 -36.32 23.01 -0.02
N SER A 42 -36.43 21.73 -0.35
CA SER A 42 -35.88 21.18 -1.57
C SER A 42 -36.51 21.74 -2.84
N ALA A 43 -37.85 21.96 -2.83
CA ALA A 43 -38.56 22.59 -3.95
C ALA A 43 -38.14 24.05 -4.15
N LEU A 44 -38.03 24.84 -3.07
CA LEU A 44 -37.55 26.22 -3.11
C LEU A 44 -36.09 26.31 -3.62
N ALA A 45 -35.21 25.39 -3.19
CA ALA A 45 -33.82 25.33 -3.65
C ALA A 45 -33.75 25.02 -5.16
N ARG A 46 -34.53 24.05 -5.63
CA ARG A 46 -34.61 23.72 -7.08
C ARG A 46 -35.20 24.90 -7.89
N ALA A 47 -36.22 25.56 -7.38
CA ALA A 47 -36.77 26.74 -8.03
C ALA A 47 -35.73 27.86 -8.13
N TYR A 48 -34.95 28.12 -7.05
CA TYR A 48 -33.87 29.08 -7.07
C TYR A 48 -32.79 28.77 -8.14
N LEU A 49 -32.43 27.49 -8.29
CA LEU A 49 -31.38 27.06 -9.21
C LEU A 49 -31.82 27.01 -10.67
N TYR A 50 -33.04 26.52 -10.92
CA TYR A 50 -33.45 26.11 -12.27
C TYR A 50 -34.59 26.91 -12.88
N SER A 51 -35.26 27.81 -12.10
CA SER A 51 -36.31 28.67 -12.67
C SER A 51 -35.76 30.03 -13.08
N ASP A 52 -36.33 30.59 -14.13
CA ASP A 52 -36.04 31.96 -14.54
C ASP A 52 -36.76 32.94 -13.63
N LEU A 53 -36.17 33.19 -12.49
CA LEU A 53 -36.72 34.10 -11.47
C LEU A 53 -36.29 35.53 -11.77
N ALA A 54 -37.25 36.45 -11.72
CA ALA A 54 -36.95 37.89 -11.70
C ALA A 54 -35.99 38.21 -10.54
N PRO A 55 -35.11 39.20 -10.66
CA PRO A 55 -34.07 39.50 -9.65
C PRO A 55 -34.61 39.68 -8.22
N GLN A 56 -35.79 40.27 -8.07
CA GLN A 56 -36.42 40.42 -6.77
C GLN A 56 -36.93 39.10 -6.20
N ALA A 57 -37.56 38.24 -7.01
CA ALA A 57 -38.01 36.91 -6.60
C ALA A 57 -36.83 36.01 -6.23
N ARG A 58 -35.72 36.09 -6.98
CA ARG A 58 -34.48 35.39 -6.68
C ARG A 58 -33.87 35.81 -5.34
N ALA A 59 -33.86 37.12 -5.05
CA ALA A 59 -33.40 37.66 -3.77
C ALA A 59 -34.28 37.16 -2.60
N GLU A 60 -35.62 37.19 -2.76
CA GLU A 60 -36.55 36.66 -1.76
C GLU A 60 -36.36 35.15 -1.56
N ALA A 61 -36.18 34.38 -2.63
CA ALA A 61 -35.91 32.95 -2.54
C ALA A 61 -34.61 32.66 -1.78
N ALA A 62 -33.54 33.43 -2.03
CA ALA A 62 -32.30 33.32 -1.27
C ALA A 62 -32.50 33.60 0.24
N LEU A 63 -33.30 34.59 0.59
CA LEU A 63 -33.67 34.86 1.99
C LEU A 63 -34.47 33.70 2.61
N GLY A 64 -35.43 33.14 1.84
CA GLY A 64 -36.19 31.98 2.28
C GLY A 64 -35.31 30.77 2.55
N LEU A 65 -34.36 30.44 1.63
CA LEU A 65 -33.39 29.38 1.80
C LEU A 65 -32.45 29.64 2.99
N THR A 66 -32.06 30.89 3.22
CA THR A 66 -31.24 31.27 4.39
C THR A 66 -32.00 31.00 5.69
N ALA A 67 -33.30 31.30 5.73
CA ALA A 67 -34.13 31.05 6.91
C ALA A 67 -34.28 29.54 7.22
N VAL A 68 -34.18 28.69 6.23
CA VAL A 68 -34.19 27.21 6.40
C VAL A 68 -32.95 26.70 7.16
N LEU A 69 -31.84 27.43 7.17
CA LEU A 69 -30.64 27.03 7.94
C LEU A 69 -30.92 26.97 9.45
N ASP A 70 -31.87 27.75 9.95
CA ASP A 70 -32.25 27.78 11.35
C ASP A 70 -33.37 26.79 11.70
N ASP A 71 -33.79 25.91 10.74
CA ASP A 71 -34.78 24.87 11.02
C ASP A 71 -34.24 23.89 12.05
N PRO A 72 -35.00 23.62 13.13
CA PRO A 72 -34.54 22.70 14.19
C PRO A 72 -34.33 21.25 13.73
N SER A 73 -34.94 20.84 12.61
CA SER A 73 -34.83 19.49 12.07
C SER A 73 -33.64 19.38 11.12
N ALA A 74 -32.71 18.47 11.44
CA ALA A 74 -31.61 18.09 10.54
C ALA A 74 -32.11 17.54 9.20
N LEU A 75 -33.30 16.90 9.18
CA LEU A 75 -33.92 16.39 7.95
C LEU A 75 -34.18 17.52 6.95
N VAL A 76 -34.67 18.67 7.41
CA VAL A 76 -34.97 19.83 6.57
C VAL A 76 -33.68 20.43 6.03
N ARG A 77 -32.68 20.66 6.91
CA ARG A 77 -31.36 21.20 6.50
C ARG A 77 -30.62 20.25 5.57
N ARG A 78 -30.76 18.93 5.76
CA ARG A 78 -30.21 17.91 4.86
C ARG A 78 -30.87 17.94 3.49
N ALA A 79 -32.21 18.07 3.41
CA ALA A 79 -32.91 18.18 2.14
C ALA A 79 -32.48 19.45 1.36
N LEU A 80 -32.25 20.55 2.07
CA LEU A 80 -31.64 21.75 1.49
C LEU A 80 -30.23 21.49 0.97
N ALA A 81 -29.39 20.82 1.77
CA ALA A 81 -28.02 20.45 1.39
C ALA A 81 -28.01 19.55 0.14
N GLU A 82 -28.87 18.52 0.08
CA GLU A 82 -28.99 17.62 -1.07
C GLU A 82 -29.41 18.38 -2.36
N ALA A 83 -30.29 19.36 -2.24
CA ALA A 83 -30.75 20.16 -3.37
C ALA A 83 -29.68 21.12 -3.90
N LEU A 84 -28.81 21.66 -3.02
CA LEU A 84 -27.79 22.65 -3.37
C LEU A 84 -26.42 22.06 -3.64
N ALA A 85 -26.12 20.84 -3.12
CA ALA A 85 -24.76 20.30 -3.05
C ALA A 85 -24.03 20.22 -4.40
N SER A 86 -24.71 19.97 -5.50
CA SER A 86 -24.06 19.80 -6.81
C SER A 86 -24.06 21.06 -7.68
N ALA A 87 -24.65 22.15 -7.18
CA ALA A 87 -24.84 23.38 -7.96
C ALA A 87 -23.69 24.36 -7.74
N ALA A 88 -23.00 24.78 -8.80
CA ALA A 88 -21.96 25.77 -8.73
C ALA A 88 -22.54 27.18 -8.38
N GLU A 89 -23.79 27.45 -8.75
CA GLU A 89 -24.50 28.68 -8.54
C GLU A 89 -25.26 28.78 -7.20
N ALA A 90 -25.09 27.75 -6.34
CA ALA A 90 -25.67 27.74 -5.01
C ALA A 90 -25.18 28.96 -4.19
N PRO A 91 -26.06 29.59 -3.38
CA PRO A 91 -25.66 30.74 -2.55
C PRO A 91 -24.53 30.30 -1.58
N ARG A 92 -23.33 30.88 -1.78
CA ARG A 92 -22.11 30.47 -1.09
C ARG A 92 -22.25 30.48 0.45
N HIS A 93 -22.94 31.49 1.01
CA HIS A 93 -23.13 31.58 2.46
C HIS A 93 -23.99 30.44 3.02
N ILE A 94 -24.95 29.92 2.23
CA ILE A 94 -25.77 28.76 2.62
C ILE A 94 -24.92 27.51 2.57
N VAL A 95 -24.14 27.33 1.50
CA VAL A 95 -23.25 26.16 1.35
C VAL A 95 -22.23 26.08 2.48
N LEU A 96 -21.62 27.20 2.87
CA LEU A 96 -20.68 27.29 4.00
C LEU A 96 -21.35 26.96 5.35
N ALA A 97 -22.56 27.47 5.58
CA ALA A 97 -23.30 27.15 6.80
C ALA A 97 -23.63 25.66 6.89
N LEU A 98 -24.10 25.08 5.78
CA LEU A 98 -24.38 23.61 5.71
C LEU A 98 -23.12 22.77 5.82
N ALA A 99 -21.96 23.23 5.34
CA ALA A 99 -20.70 22.54 5.48
C ALA A 99 -20.17 22.49 6.92
N SER A 100 -20.68 23.39 7.78
CA SER A 100 -20.36 23.47 9.21
C SER A 100 -21.50 22.96 10.12
N ASP A 101 -22.51 22.34 9.55
CA ASP A 101 -23.66 21.76 10.26
C ASP A 101 -23.30 20.34 10.82
N GLN A 102 -24.30 19.68 11.37
CA GLN A 102 -24.16 18.28 11.82
C GLN A 102 -23.68 17.39 10.70
N SER A 103 -22.96 16.32 11.06
CA SER A 103 -22.28 15.42 10.12
C SER A 103 -23.16 14.91 8.98
N GLU A 104 -24.44 14.60 9.26
CA GLU A 104 -25.39 14.11 8.25
C GLU A 104 -25.70 15.17 7.18
N VAL A 105 -25.62 16.44 7.52
CA VAL A 105 -25.84 17.57 6.62
C VAL A 105 -24.52 17.96 5.94
N ALA A 106 -23.48 18.16 6.74
CA ALA A 106 -22.17 18.58 6.25
C ALA A 106 -21.57 17.58 5.25
N SER A 107 -21.72 16.27 5.48
CA SER A 107 -21.21 15.21 4.59
C SER A 107 -21.72 15.34 3.16
N VAL A 108 -22.98 15.76 2.97
CA VAL A 108 -23.58 15.94 1.64
C VAL A 108 -22.89 17.06 0.87
N VAL A 109 -22.66 18.19 1.52
CA VAL A 109 -22.03 19.37 0.92
C VAL A 109 -20.54 19.16 0.72
N LEU A 110 -19.83 18.66 1.74
CA LEU A 110 -18.40 18.41 1.67
C LEU A 110 -18.04 17.37 0.60
N GLY A 111 -18.88 16.37 0.40
CA GLY A 111 -18.64 15.35 -0.61
C GLY A 111 -18.84 15.81 -2.05
N ARG A 112 -19.60 16.87 -2.32
CA ARG A 112 -20.07 17.15 -3.70
C ARG A 112 -19.98 18.61 -4.13
N SER A 113 -19.99 19.58 -3.21
CA SER A 113 -20.22 20.97 -3.59
C SER A 113 -19.03 21.59 -4.36
N PRO A 114 -19.23 22.06 -5.58
CA PRO A 114 -18.21 22.79 -6.33
C PRO A 114 -18.06 24.26 -5.85
N ALA A 115 -18.96 24.74 -5.00
CA ALA A 115 -18.96 26.12 -4.52
C ALA A 115 -17.94 26.37 -3.39
N LEU A 116 -17.40 25.31 -2.76
CA LEU A 116 -16.38 25.38 -1.72
C LEU A 116 -14.99 25.45 -2.32
N THR A 117 -14.17 26.35 -1.82
CA THR A 117 -12.75 26.44 -2.17
C THR A 117 -11.93 25.41 -1.38
N ASP A 118 -10.72 25.07 -1.89
CA ASP A 118 -9.81 24.15 -1.20
C ASP A 118 -9.46 24.63 0.22
N ALA A 119 -9.28 25.92 0.43
CA ALA A 119 -9.00 26.47 1.77
C ALA A 119 -10.17 26.21 2.74
N GLU A 120 -11.40 26.43 2.30
CA GLU A 120 -12.60 26.14 3.11
C GLU A 120 -12.79 24.66 3.36
N LEU A 121 -12.45 23.80 2.39
CA LEU A 121 -12.47 22.35 2.57
C LEU A 121 -11.44 21.89 3.62
N VAL A 122 -10.25 22.53 3.68
CA VAL A 122 -9.24 22.29 4.72
C VAL A 122 -9.76 22.72 6.09
N ASP A 123 -10.35 23.92 6.19
CA ASP A 123 -10.91 24.41 7.45
C ASP A 123 -12.05 23.51 7.94
N CYS A 124 -12.94 23.09 7.03
CA CYS A 124 -14.01 22.15 7.35
C CYS A 124 -13.46 20.80 7.79
N ALA A 125 -12.43 20.27 7.12
CA ALA A 125 -11.80 18.99 7.48
C ALA A 125 -11.26 19.00 8.92
N ALA A 126 -10.72 20.14 9.36
CA ALA A 126 -10.17 20.30 10.71
C ALA A 126 -11.25 20.30 11.80
N ALA A 127 -12.45 20.78 11.50
CA ALA A 127 -13.56 20.84 12.43
C ALA A 127 -14.52 19.62 12.35
N ALA A 128 -14.46 18.87 11.23
CA ALA A 128 -15.39 17.79 10.93
C ALA A 128 -15.12 16.52 11.74
N ASP A 129 -16.18 15.77 11.99
CA ASP A 129 -16.08 14.42 12.53
C ASP A 129 -15.71 13.38 11.45
N VAL A 130 -15.61 12.11 11.85
CA VAL A 130 -15.24 11.01 10.97
C VAL A 130 -16.17 10.85 9.75
N VAL A 131 -17.47 11.11 9.91
CA VAL A 131 -18.46 10.93 8.83
C VAL A 131 -18.28 12.00 7.77
N ALA A 132 -18.16 13.24 8.17
CA ALA A 132 -17.95 14.38 7.29
C ALA A 132 -16.55 14.34 6.64
N GLN A 133 -15.50 13.98 7.40
CA GLN A 133 -14.16 13.73 6.86
C GLN A 133 -14.14 12.62 5.81
N THR A 134 -14.87 11.53 6.05
CA THR A 134 -14.97 10.41 5.11
C THR A 134 -15.69 10.82 3.81
N ALA A 135 -16.74 11.62 3.93
CA ALA A 135 -17.44 12.16 2.77
C ALA A 135 -16.53 13.09 1.93
N LEU A 136 -15.75 13.94 2.60
CA LEU A 136 -14.75 14.79 1.95
C LEU A 136 -13.65 13.95 1.27
N ALA A 137 -13.15 12.92 1.93
CA ALA A 137 -12.11 12.04 1.39
C ALA A 137 -12.55 11.30 0.12
N ARG A 138 -13.84 10.99 -0.02
CA ARG A 138 -14.45 10.35 -1.20
C ARG A 138 -14.76 11.32 -2.34
N ARG A 139 -14.49 12.60 -2.15
CA ARG A 139 -14.78 13.62 -3.16
C ARG A 139 -14.01 13.34 -4.46
N PRO A 140 -14.67 13.40 -5.64
CA PRO A 140 -14.00 13.26 -6.92
C PRO A 140 -12.96 14.38 -7.11
N ARG A 141 -11.81 14.05 -7.68
CA ARG A 141 -10.75 15.00 -8.00
C ARG A 141 -10.37 15.91 -6.82
N LEU A 142 -10.16 15.29 -5.66
CA LEU A 142 -9.75 16.00 -4.45
C LEU A 142 -8.37 16.63 -4.65
N ALA A 143 -8.27 17.94 -4.41
CA ALA A 143 -7.03 18.69 -4.60
C ALA A 143 -5.93 18.28 -3.60
N ALA A 144 -4.66 18.35 -4.03
CA ALA A 144 -3.51 17.91 -3.24
C ALA A 144 -3.42 18.57 -1.85
N GLY A 145 -3.79 19.84 -1.72
CA GLY A 145 -3.79 20.55 -0.43
C GLY A 145 -4.79 19.96 0.57
N VAL A 146 -6.01 19.64 0.11
CA VAL A 146 -7.06 19.06 0.94
C VAL A 146 -6.72 17.61 1.29
N ALA A 147 -6.19 16.86 0.31
CA ALA A 147 -5.72 15.49 0.53
C ALA A 147 -4.58 15.43 1.55
N ALA A 148 -3.62 16.38 1.50
CA ALA A 148 -2.55 16.48 2.49
C ALA A 148 -3.07 16.82 3.90
N ALA A 149 -4.05 17.71 4.00
CA ALA A 149 -4.70 18.02 5.28
C ALA A 149 -5.39 16.79 5.87
N LEU A 150 -6.18 16.06 5.07
CA LEU A 150 -6.81 14.80 5.52
C LEU A 150 -5.78 13.73 5.89
N ALA A 151 -4.69 13.61 5.15
CA ALA A 151 -3.60 12.68 5.50
C ALA A 151 -2.98 13.02 6.86
N GLU A 152 -2.91 14.31 7.22
CA GLU A 152 -2.35 14.79 8.49
C GLU A 152 -3.31 14.61 9.67
N ILE A 153 -4.56 15.06 9.53
CA ILE A 153 -5.51 15.17 10.66
C ILE A 153 -6.66 14.17 10.60
N GLY A 154 -6.92 13.53 9.44
CA GLY A 154 -8.08 12.66 9.23
C GLY A 154 -8.10 11.48 10.19
N GLN A 155 -9.30 11.07 10.60
CA GLN A 155 -9.49 9.84 11.35
C GLN A 155 -9.30 8.61 10.46
N ARG A 156 -9.12 7.44 11.05
CA ARG A 156 -8.79 6.19 10.34
C ARG A 156 -9.68 5.96 9.10
N GLU A 157 -11.00 6.01 9.28
CA GLU A 157 -11.97 5.71 8.22
C GLU A 157 -11.88 6.74 7.07
N ALA A 158 -11.64 8.01 7.41
CA ALA A 158 -11.44 9.06 6.42
C ALA A 158 -10.13 8.89 5.65
N VAL A 159 -9.05 8.49 6.32
CA VAL A 159 -7.76 8.23 5.68
C VAL A 159 -7.81 6.99 4.80
N LEU A 160 -8.53 5.94 5.21
CA LEU A 160 -8.77 4.77 4.35
C LEU A 160 -9.55 5.16 3.09
N ALA A 161 -10.65 5.91 3.26
CA ALA A 161 -11.42 6.42 2.13
C ALA A 161 -10.59 7.32 1.19
N LEU A 162 -9.67 8.12 1.75
CA LEU A 162 -8.72 8.93 0.99
C LEU A 162 -7.73 8.07 0.20
N ALA A 163 -7.18 7.02 0.84
CA ALA A 163 -6.24 6.10 0.20
C ALA A 163 -6.90 5.32 -0.94
N ASP A 164 -8.16 4.92 -0.78
CA ASP A 164 -8.97 4.23 -1.79
C ASP A 164 -9.44 5.16 -2.91
N ASN A 165 -9.48 6.48 -2.68
CA ASN A 165 -9.92 7.43 -3.69
C ASN A 165 -8.83 7.63 -4.76
N LEU A 166 -8.92 6.89 -5.86
CA LEU A 166 -7.95 6.94 -6.95
C LEU A 166 -7.96 8.27 -7.72
N GLU A 167 -9.03 9.07 -7.60
CA GLU A 167 -9.12 10.41 -8.21
C GLU A 167 -8.53 11.52 -7.33
N ALA A 168 -8.18 11.22 -6.09
CA ALA A 168 -7.52 12.18 -5.20
C ALA A 168 -6.07 12.41 -5.61
N ASP A 169 -5.66 13.68 -5.67
CA ASP A 169 -4.27 14.07 -5.95
C ASP A 169 -3.42 13.89 -4.68
N LEU A 170 -2.89 12.68 -4.48
CA LEU A 170 -2.02 12.35 -3.36
C LEU A 170 -0.55 12.59 -3.72
N THR A 171 0.04 13.59 -3.11
CA THR A 171 1.48 13.83 -3.21
C THR A 171 2.29 12.74 -2.51
N ALA A 172 3.58 12.62 -2.85
CA ALA A 172 4.49 11.70 -2.16
C ALA A 172 4.51 11.93 -0.63
N SER A 173 4.46 13.18 -0.19
CA SER A 173 4.42 13.52 1.24
C SER A 173 3.12 13.08 1.92
N ALA A 174 1.98 13.22 1.26
CA ALA A 174 0.70 12.75 1.78
C ALA A 174 0.66 11.22 1.89
N LEU A 175 1.18 10.50 0.88
CA LEU A 175 1.31 9.04 0.90
C LEU A 175 2.21 8.56 2.04
N TRP A 176 3.36 9.23 2.26
CA TRP A 176 4.23 8.93 3.40
C TRP A 176 3.53 9.19 4.73
N ARG A 177 2.78 10.29 4.84
CA ARG A 177 2.06 10.62 6.07
C ARG A 177 0.98 9.61 6.41
N ILE A 178 0.26 9.11 5.40
CA ILE A 178 -0.70 8.01 5.57
C ILE A 178 0.01 6.76 6.10
N PHE A 179 1.14 6.39 5.51
CA PHE A 179 1.93 5.24 5.94
C PHE A 179 2.48 5.40 7.37
N GLU A 180 3.01 6.57 7.74
CA GLU A 180 3.51 6.84 9.08
C GLU A 180 2.44 6.67 10.16
N ARG A 181 1.21 7.05 9.84
CA ARG A 181 0.10 6.98 10.79
C ARG A 181 -0.59 5.61 10.82
N PHE A 182 -0.73 4.98 9.66
CA PHE A 182 -1.56 3.78 9.49
C PHE A 182 -0.85 2.63 8.77
N GLY A 183 0.46 2.64 8.63
CA GLY A 183 1.22 1.59 7.93
C GLY A 183 1.14 0.20 8.58
N GLU A 184 0.79 0.13 9.87
CA GLU A 184 0.55 -1.15 10.56
C GLU A 184 -0.90 -1.67 10.35
N ASP A 185 -1.80 -0.86 9.80
CA ASP A 185 -3.15 -1.27 9.44
C ASP A 185 -3.16 -2.01 8.10
N ALA A 186 -3.78 -3.18 8.06
CA ALA A 186 -3.83 -4.02 6.86
C ALA A 186 -4.62 -3.37 5.71
N GLU A 187 -5.77 -2.75 6.03
CA GLU A 187 -6.62 -2.07 5.05
C GLU A 187 -5.91 -0.85 4.45
N ALA A 188 -5.19 -0.08 5.30
CA ALA A 188 -4.41 1.06 4.82
C ALA A 188 -3.27 0.64 3.87
N ARG A 189 -2.58 -0.47 4.18
CA ARG A 189 -1.55 -1.02 3.29
C ARG A 189 -2.14 -1.48 1.95
N GLU A 190 -3.29 -2.16 1.98
CA GLU A 190 -3.98 -2.63 0.78
C GLU A 190 -4.42 -1.46 -0.09
N ALA A 191 -5.06 -0.45 0.50
CA ALA A 191 -5.49 0.76 -0.18
C ALA A 191 -4.31 1.51 -0.83
N LEU A 192 -3.18 1.66 -0.12
CA LEU A 192 -1.98 2.28 -0.68
C LEU A 192 -1.38 1.45 -1.82
N LEU A 193 -1.30 0.12 -1.68
CA LEU A 193 -0.73 -0.77 -2.70
C LEU A 193 -1.59 -0.87 -3.97
N SER A 194 -2.90 -0.58 -3.89
CA SER A 194 -3.80 -0.55 -5.05
C SER A 194 -3.55 0.65 -5.98
N ARG A 195 -2.82 1.67 -5.52
CA ARG A 195 -2.56 2.87 -6.33
C ARG A 195 -1.58 2.60 -7.46
N ALA A 196 -1.88 3.16 -8.64
CA ALA A 196 -1.07 2.98 -9.84
C ALA A 196 0.37 3.50 -9.68
N TRP A 197 0.57 4.52 -8.85
CA TRP A 197 1.88 5.09 -8.57
C TRP A 197 2.13 5.22 -7.07
N LEU A 198 3.29 4.73 -6.65
CA LEU A 198 3.83 4.87 -5.30
C LEU A 198 5.33 5.19 -5.38
N PRO A 199 5.84 6.08 -4.51
CA PRO A 199 7.29 6.24 -4.37
C PRO A 199 7.96 4.89 -4.07
N PRO A 200 9.04 4.52 -4.77
CA PRO A 200 9.68 3.20 -4.58
C PRO A 200 10.09 2.90 -3.15
N ALA A 201 10.59 3.92 -2.44
CA ALA A 201 10.94 3.77 -1.03
C ALA A 201 9.72 3.48 -0.14
N LEU A 202 8.57 4.09 -0.42
CA LEU A 202 7.33 3.80 0.28
C LEU A 202 6.82 2.38 -0.04
N ARG A 203 6.90 1.97 -1.31
CA ARG A 203 6.57 0.59 -1.72
C ARG A 203 7.41 -0.44 -0.98
N ASN A 204 8.70 -0.15 -0.78
CA ASN A 204 9.61 -1.00 -0.01
C ASN A 204 9.22 -1.08 1.47
N GLU A 205 8.83 0.03 2.10
CA GLU A 205 8.36 0.02 3.50
C GLU A 205 7.01 -0.68 3.66
N LEU A 206 6.09 -0.49 2.72
CA LEU A 206 4.80 -1.23 2.70
C LEU A 206 5.03 -2.74 2.58
N ALA A 207 5.93 -3.18 1.69
CA ALA A 207 6.30 -4.58 1.56
C ALA A 207 6.94 -5.14 2.85
N ALA A 208 7.80 -4.33 3.49
CA ALA A 208 8.41 -4.69 4.77
C ALA A 208 7.36 -4.82 5.90
N ALA A 209 6.41 -3.89 5.98
CA ALA A 209 5.33 -3.93 6.96
C ALA A 209 4.40 -5.15 6.74
N ALA A 210 4.06 -5.43 5.48
CA ALA A 210 3.27 -6.61 5.13
C ALA A 210 3.98 -7.93 5.49
N ALA A 211 5.29 -8.02 5.20
CA ALA A 211 6.10 -9.21 5.54
C ALA A 211 6.18 -9.43 7.05
N ARG A 212 6.35 -8.35 7.84
CA ARG A 212 6.31 -8.44 9.32
C ARG A 212 4.95 -8.90 9.82
N ALA A 213 3.87 -8.26 9.36
CA ALA A 213 2.52 -8.61 9.79
C ALA A 213 2.16 -10.08 9.50
N LEU A 214 2.56 -10.60 8.33
CA LEU A 214 2.36 -11.99 7.97
C LEU A 214 3.19 -12.94 8.85
N ALA A 215 4.45 -12.59 9.12
CA ALA A 215 5.33 -13.38 9.99
C ALA A 215 4.80 -13.43 11.43
N ASP A 216 4.34 -12.29 11.97
CA ASP A 216 3.73 -12.19 13.29
C ASP A 216 2.43 -12.99 13.38
N PHE A 217 1.62 -12.96 12.30
CA PHE A 217 0.42 -13.79 12.21
C PHE A 217 0.76 -15.28 12.24
N ALA A 218 1.72 -15.73 11.41
CA ALA A 218 2.14 -17.11 11.34
C ALA A 218 2.77 -17.60 12.68
N ALA A 219 3.46 -16.71 13.40
CA ALA A 219 4.00 -17.02 14.71
C ALA A 219 2.90 -17.13 15.78
N ARG A 220 1.87 -16.26 15.74
CA ARG A 220 0.72 -16.35 16.66
C ARG A 220 -0.14 -17.59 16.43
N CYS A 221 -0.20 -18.10 15.20
CA CYS A 221 -0.90 -19.34 14.86
C CYS A 221 -0.05 -20.61 15.11
N ASP A 222 1.13 -20.49 15.70
CA ASP A 222 2.10 -21.58 15.91
C ASP A 222 2.49 -22.34 14.64
N TRP A 223 2.25 -21.76 13.47
CA TRP A 223 2.68 -22.37 12.19
C TRP A 223 4.20 -22.30 12.02
N LEU A 224 4.83 -21.27 12.59
CA LEU A 224 6.26 -21.04 12.54
C LEU A 224 6.77 -20.59 13.90
N GLY A 225 7.90 -21.14 14.33
CA GLY A 225 8.59 -20.61 15.50
C GLY A 225 9.06 -19.16 15.25
N PRO A 226 9.13 -18.30 16.30
CA PRO A 226 9.41 -16.84 16.17
C PRO A 226 10.66 -16.54 15.34
N ARG A 227 11.78 -17.23 15.60
CA ARG A 227 13.03 -17.05 14.85
C ARG A 227 12.91 -17.37 13.36
N ARG A 228 12.07 -18.36 13.02
CA ARG A 228 11.83 -18.74 11.63
C ARG A 228 10.94 -17.72 10.94
N ALA A 229 9.92 -17.23 11.62
CA ALA A 229 9.02 -16.18 11.14
C ALA A 229 9.79 -14.89 10.82
N GLU A 230 10.63 -14.39 11.75
CA GLU A 230 11.49 -13.23 11.53
C GLU A 230 12.44 -13.40 10.35
N ARG A 231 13.01 -14.61 10.18
CA ARG A 231 13.89 -14.88 9.04
C ARG A 231 13.13 -14.81 7.73
N ILE A 232 11.95 -15.41 7.64
CA ILE A 232 11.11 -15.38 6.45
C ILE A 232 10.68 -13.95 6.10
N ALA A 233 10.28 -13.15 7.11
CA ALA A 233 9.95 -11.75 6.91
C ALA A 233 11.12 -10.94 6.33
N ARG A 234 12.33 -11.21 6.83
CA ARG A 234 13.55 -10.56 6.34
C ARG A 234 13.86 -10.96 4.89
N GLU A 235 13.75 -12.23 4.57
CA GLU A 235 13.95 -12.74 3.21
C GLU A 235 12.94 -12.17 2.23
N ALA A 236 11.66 -12.15 2.60
CA ALA A 236 10.60 -11.55 1.79
C ALA A 236 10.83 -10.06 1.54
N ARG A 237 11.29 -9.32 2.54
CA ARG A 237 11.66 -7.90 2.37
C ARG A 237 12.85 -7.74 1.42
N GLU A 238 13.89 -8.57 1.53
CA GLU A 238 15.06 -8.52 0.64
C GLU A 238 14.67 -8.81 -0.81
N GLN A 239 13.77 -9.77 -1.05
CA GLN A 239 13.20 -10.07 -2.37
C GLN A 239 12.41 -8.89 -2.92
N ALA A 240 11.48 -8.34 -2.12
CA ALA A 240 10.68 -7.19 -2.51
C ALA A 240 11.55 -5.97 -2.87
N THR A 241 12.63 -5.72 -2.08
CA THR A 241 13.57 -4.64 -2.36
C THR A 241 14.20 -4.79 -3.74
N VAL A 242 14.68 -5.99 -4.10
CA VAL A 242 15.30 -6.24 -5.41
C VAL A 242 14.27 -6.15 -6.54
N ALA A 243 13.05 -6.65 -6.33
CA ALA A 243 11.98 -6.51 -7.32
C ALA A 243 11.64 -5.03 -7.60
N ILE A 244 11.64 -4.18 -6.56
CA ILE A 244 11.40 -2.74 -6.70
C ILE A 244 12.55 -2.05 -7.45
N LEU A 245 13.80 -2.45 -7.21
CA LEU A 245 14.97 -1.89 -7.89
C LEU A 245 14.91 -1.94 -9.41
N ARG A 246 14.18 -2.90 -9.99
CA ARG A 246 14.00 -3.02 -11.45
C ARG A 246 13.26 -1.83 -12.07
N SER A 247 12.40 -1.18 -11.31
CA SER A 247 11.59 -0.05 -11.76
C SER A 247 12.22 1.31 -11.48
N ILE A 248 13.43 1.33 -10.89
CA ILE A 248 14.09 2.55 -10.45
C ILE A 248 15.34 2.81 -11.28
N GLU A 249 15.52 4.05 -11.77
CA GLU A 249 16.69 4.47 -12.51
C GLU A 249 17.16 5.87 -12.08
N GLY A 250 18.38 6.22 -12.49
CA GLY A 250 18.90 7.58 -12.38
C GLY A 250 18.94 8.13 -10.94
N GLU A 251 18.39 9.32 -10.76
CA GLU A 251 18.42 10.04 -9.47
C GLU A 251 17.53 9.39 -8.40
N GLU A 252 16.43 8.77 -8.82
CA GLU A 252 15.49 8.08 -7.94
C GLU A 252 16.17 6.91 -7.21
N LEU A 253 17.07 6.19 -7.90
CA LEU A 253 17.88 5.14 -7.28
C LEU A 253 18.78 5.71 -6.15
N GLY A 254 19.35 6.91 -6.35
CA GLY A 254 20.15 7.58 -5.34
C GLY A 254 19.34 7.93 -4.10
N GLU A 255 18.12 8.43 -4.27
CA GLU A 255 17.23 8.74 -3.15
C GLU A 255 16.81 7.47 -2.42
N PHE A 256 16.47 6.42 -3.16
CA PHE A 256 16.12 5.12 -2.61
C PHE A 256 17.26 4.56 -1.72
N VAL A 257 18.51 4.56 -2.22
CA VAL A 257 19.68 4.11 -1.46
C VAL A 257 19.89 4.94 -0.20
N ARG A 258 19.78 6.29 -0.29
CA ARG A 258 19.91 7.16 0.91
C ARG A 258 18.84 6.85 1.96
N ARG A 259 17.60 6.63 1.55
CA ARG A 259 16.51 6.25 2.46
C ARG A 259 16.77 4.88 3.10
N MET A 260 17.17 3.88 2.32
CA MET A 260 17.56 2.57 2.85
C MET A 260 18.69 2.67 3.89
N ARG A 261 19.69 3.52 3.62
CA ARG A 261 20.77 3.77 4.58
C ARG A 261 20.25 4.41 5.87
N ALA A 262 19.44 5.46 5.76
CA ALA A 262 18.86 6.15 6.91
C ALA A 262 17.96 5.22 7.75
N GLY A 263 17.19 4.35 7.11
CA GLY A 263 16.34 3.35 7.76
C GLY A 263 17.06 2.08 8.23
N GLY A 264 18.40 1.97 8.02
CA GLY A 264 19.17 0.79 8.41
C GLY A 264 18.83 -0.49 7.64
N THR A 265 18.15 -0.37 6.49
CA THR A 265 17.70 -1.49 5.67
C THR A 265 18.69 -1.87 4.55
N LEU A 266 19.72 -1.05 4.35
CA LEU A 266 20.82 -1.31 3.40
C LEU A 266 21.80 -2.33 3.98
N THR A 267 21.43 -3.60 3.93
CA THR A 267 22.22 -4.71 4.51
C THR A 267 23.13 -5.38 3.49
N VAL A 268 24.14 -6.09 3.98
CA VAL A 268 25.03 -6.92 3.14
C VAL A 268 24.26 -7.96 2.33
N ALA A 269 23.19 -8.51 2.91
CA ALA A 269 22.35 -9.49 2.25
C ALA A 269 21.61 -8.90 1.04
N VAL A 270 21.06 -7.67 1.18
CA VAL A 270 20.41 -6.95 0.06
C VAL A 270 21.43 -6.62 -1.03
N LEU A 271 22.63 -6.15 -0.66
CA LEU A 271 23.69 -5.86 -1.63
C LEU A 271 24.13 -7.10 -2.41
N MET A 272 24.30 -8.23 -1.72
CA MET A 272 24.67 -9.49 -2.34
C MET A 272 23.55 -10.00 -3.24
N ARG A 273 22.31 -10.03 -2.77
CA ARG A 273 21.14 -10.43 -3.55
C ARG A 273 21.01 -9.60 -4.82
N ALA A 274 21.12 -8.28 -4.73
CA ALA A 274 21.04 -7.38 -5.89
C ALA A 274 22.12 -7.69 -6.93
N LEU A 275 23.37 -7.91 -6.51
CA LEU A 275 24.43 -8.33 -7.43
C LEU A 275 24.15 -9.67 -8.08
N LEU A 276 23.66 -10.67 -7.33
CA LEU A 276 23.31 -11.97 -7.87
C LEU A 276 22.11 -11.91 -8.82
N CYS A 277 21.26 -10.90 -8.71
CA CYS A 277 20.19 -10.56 -9.65
C CYS A 277 20.64 -9.68 -10.83
N GLY A 278 21.93 -9.39 -10.95
CA GLY A 278 22.50 -8.62 -12.06
C GLY A 278 22.49 -7.10 -11.86
N ASP A 279 22.09 -6.59 -10.69
CA ASP A 279 21.99 -5.16 -10.44
C ASP A 279 23.30 -4.57 -9.89
N ARG A 280 24.24 -4.30 -10.83
CA ARG A 280 25.51 -3.65 -10.54
C ARG A 280 25.34 -2.20 -10.12
N ASP A 281 24.41 -1.49 -10.76
CA ASP A 281 24.26 -0.04 -10.56
C ASP A 281 23.79 0.27 -9.15
N PHE A 282 22.86 -0.50 -8.62
CA PHE A 282 22.47 -0.40 -7.22
C PHE A 282 23.66 -0.64 -6.28
N PHE A 283 24.45 -1.69 -6.51
CA PHE A 283 25.63 -1.98 -5.69
C PHE A 283 26.64 -0.84 -5.72
N VAL A 284 26.95 -0.30 -6.90
CA VAL A 284 27.88 0.81 -7.07
C VAL A 284 27.40 2.04 -6.32
N ARG A 285 26.12 2.37 -6.45
CA ARG A 285 25.52 3.52 -5.79
C ARG A 285 25.47 3.34 -4.27
N ALA A 286 25.13 2.15 -3.80
CA ALA A 286 25.12 1.81 -2.39
C ALA A 286 26.54 1.87 -1.79
N LEU A 287 27.53 1.34 -2.50
CA LEU A 287 28.94 1.41 -2.05
C LEU A 287 29.47 2.85 -2.06
N ALA A 288 29.06 3.68 -3.03
CA ALA A 288 29.38 5.10 -3.06
C ALA A 288 28.80 5.85 -1.86
N GLU A 289 27.54 5.61 -1.57
CA GLU A 289 26.82 6.19 -0.43
C GLU A 289 27.45 5.77 0.92
N LEU A 290 27.77 4.48 1.09
CA LEU A 290 28.38 3.96 2.30
C LEU A 290 29.84 4.43 2.51
N SER A 291 30.62 4.50 1.43
CA SER A 291 32.03 4.90 1.50
C SER A 291 32.25 6.42 1.48
N GLY A 292 31.24 7.19 1.06
CA GLY A 292 31.35 8.64 0.81
C GLY A 292 32.30 8.97 -0.36
N LEU A 293 32.47 8.04 -1.31
CA LEU A 293 33.27 8.25 -2.53
C LEU A 293 32.35 8.63 -3.70
N PRO A 294 32.85 9.44 -4.65
CA PRO A 294 32.09 9.74 -5.85
C PRO A 294 31.74 8.46 -6.63
N GLU A 295 30.48 8.34 -7.06
CA GLU A 295 29.94 7.17 -7.76
C GLU A 295 30.81 6.75 -8.96
N ARG A 296 31.27 7.72 -9.77
CA ARG A 296 32.15 7.46 -10.92
C ARG A 296 33.44 6.72 -10.52
N ARG A 297 34.00 7.02 -9.35
CA ARG A 297 35.19 6.32 -8.84
C ARG A 297 34.85 4.90 -8.42
N VAL A 298 33.77 4.73 -7.68
CA VAL A 298 33.30 3.40 -7.25
C VAL A 298 32.95 2.52 -8.43
N ALA A 299 32.29 3.07 -9.47
CA ALA A 299 32.02 2.37 -10.72
C ALA A 299 33.31 1.91 -11.42
N ALA A 300 34.35 2.75 -11.43
CA ALA A 300 35.65 2.37 -12.00
C ALA A 300 36.32 1.23 -11.18
N PHE A 301 36.25 1.29 -9.84
CA PHE A 301 36.81 0.25 -8.98
C PHE A 301 36.04 -1.07 -9.10
N ALA A 302 34.70 -1.02 -9.22
CA ALA A 302 33.87 -2.20 -9.41
C ALA A 302 34.07 -2.93 -10.72
N ARG A 303 34.69 -2.29 -11.75
CA ARG A 303 35.11 -2.97 -13.00
C ARG A 303 36.34 -3.85 -12.81
N ASN A 304 37.19 -3.52 -11.81
CA ASN A 304 38.32 -4.35 -11.45
C ASN A 304 38.26 -4.70 -9.96
N PRO A 305 37.40 -5.68 -9.62
CA PRO A 305 37.13 -6.02 -8.22
C PRO A 305 38.34 -6.59 -7.45
N ASP A 306 39.34 -7.10 -8.14
CA ASP A 306 40.57 -7.61 -7.50
C ASP A 306 41.56 -6.52 -7.13
N SER A 307 41.34 -5.29 -7.55
CA SER A 307 42.21 -4.17 -7.28
C SER A 307 42.23 -3.78 -5.78
N HIS A 308 43.37 -3.27 -5.33
CA HIS A 308 43.49 -2.69 -3.99
C HIS A 308 42.55 -1.49 -3.79
N ALA A 309 42.24 -0.75 -4.87
CA ALA A 309 41.33 0.39 -4.83
C ALA A 309 39.89 -0.04 -4.50
N PHE A 310 39.44 -1.16 -5.05
CA PHE A 310 38.14 -1.73 -4.68
C PHE A 310 38.11 -2.20 -3.23
N ALA A 311 39.16 -2.92 -2.78
CA ALA A 311 39.27 -3.35 -1.38
C ALA A 311 39.28 -2.17 -0.40
N ALA A 312 39.96 -1.07 -0.73
CA ALA A 312 39.99 0.14 0.07
C ALA A 312 38.63 0.84 0.12
N ALA A 313 37.89 0.93 -1.02
CA ALA A 313 36.54 1.48 -1.06
C ALA A 313 35.56 0.63 -0.24
N TYR A 314 35.66 -0.69 -0.36
CA TYR A 314 34.89 -1.66 0.40
C TYR A 314 35.12 -1.54 1.91
N GLY A 315 36.36 -1.46 2.34
CA GLY A 315 36.75 -1.24 3.74
C GLY A 315 36.27 0.11 4.29
N LYS A 316 36.35 1.19 3.46
CA LYS A 316 35.80 2.50 3.83
C LYS A 316 34.32 2.51 4.04
N ALA A 317 33.58 1.66 3.31
CA ALA A 317 32.14 1.45 3.48
C ALA A 317 31.79 0.67 4.76
N ARG A 318 32.80 0.22 5.53
CA ARG A 318 32.67 -0.60 6.74
C ARG A 318 31.88 -1.90 6.54
N LEU A 319 31.93 -2.43 5.34
CA LEU A 319 31.35 -3.74 5.07
C LEU A 319 32.26 -4.84 5.66
N PRO A 320 31.70 -5.96 6.16
CA PRO A 320 32.49 -7.01 6.78
C PRO A 320 33.52 -7.59 5.80
N ALA A 321 34.79 -7.59 6.20
CA ALA A 321 35.90 -8.04 5.34
C ALA A 321 35.73 -9.46 4.83
N ALA A 322 35.12 -10.33 5.62
CA ALA A 322 34.84 -11.70 5.27
C ALA A 322 33.94 -11.85 4.02
N PHE A 323 33.11 -10.87 3.65
CA PHE A 323 32.27 -10.89 2.44
C PHE A 323 33.00 -10.39 1.18
N LEU A 324 34.18 -9.79 1.31
CA LEU A 324 34.92 -9.21 0.18
C LEU A 324 35.15 -10.22 -0.97
N PRO A 325 35.55 -11.49 -0.72
CA PRO A 325 35.75 -12.49 -1.77
C PRO A 325 34.48 -12.78 -2.56
N ALA A 326 33.35 -12.89 -1.85
CA ALA A 326 32.05 -13.13 -2.48
C ALA A 326 31.65 -11.96 -3.40
N PHE A 327 31.83 -10.71 -2.96
CA PHE A 327 31.54 -9.53 -3.77
C PHE A 327 32.46 -9.42 -4.98
N ARG A 328 33.74 -9.73 -4.84
CA ARG A 328 34.69 -9.80 -5.95
C ARG A 328 34.26 -10.83 -7.00
N ALA A 329 33.96 -12.04 -6.55
CA ALA A 329 33.53 -13.12 -7.43
C ALA A 329 32.20 -12.81 -8.13
N ALA A 330 31.23 -12.19 -7.43
CA ALA A 330 29.97 -11.77 -8.01
C ALA A 330 30.18 -10.69 -9.08
N LEU A 331 30.98 -9.66 -8.80
CA LEU A 331 31.29 -8.58 -9.75
C LEU A 331 32.03 -9.09 -10.98
N ALA A 332 33.05 -9.95 -10.79
CA ALA A 332 33.79 -10.58 -11.90
C ALA A 332 32.88 -11.50 -12.73
N GLY A 333 31.98 -12.23 -12.05
CA GLY A 333 30.98 -13.05 -12.67
C GLY A 333 29.98 -12.25 -13.51
N LEU A 334 29.52 -11.11 -13.04
CA LEU A 334 28.65 -10.20 -13.80
C LEU A 334 29.30 -9.74 -15.11
N GLU A 335 30.57 -9.42 -15.08
CA GLU A 335 31.30 -9.01 -16.29
C GLU A 335 31.46 -10.16 -17.28
N ALA A 336 31.71 -11.37 -16.76
CA ALA A 336 31.95 -12.58 -17.58
C ALA A 336 30.65 -13.16 -18.16
N LEU A 337 29.60 -13.27 -17.36
CA LEU A 337 28.33 -13.94 -17.72
C LEU A 337 27.30 -12.99 -18.34
N ARG A 338 27.40 -11.67 -18.01
CA ARG A 338 26.46 -10.64 -18.44
C ARG A 338 24.99 -11.07 -18.32
N PRO A 339 24.57 -11.57 -17.13
CA PRO A 339 23.18 -11.96 -16.95
C PRO A 339 22.27 -10.76 -17.18
N ALA A 340 21.06 -11.01 -17.66
CA ALA A 340 20.04 -9.98 -17.72
C ALA A 340 19.72 -9.50 -16.29
N ARG A 341 19.60 -8.19 -16.10
CA ARG A 341 19.11 -7.61 -14.85
C ARG A 341 17.70 -8.12 -14.59
N GLY A 342 17.49 -8.75 -13.44
CA GLY A 342 16.23 -9.40 -13.10
C GLY A 342 15.93 -9.38 -11.61
N ASP A 343 14.82 -10.02 -11.24
CA ASP A 343 14.44 -10.31 -9.86
C ASP A 343 14.93 -11.69 -9.40
N LYS A 344 15.29 -12.54 -10.36
CA LYS A 344 15.79 -13.91 -10.11
C LYS A 344 17.28 -13.90 -9.86
N ILE A 345 17.68 -14.68 -8.87
CA ILE A 345 19.09 -14.88 -8.53
C ILE A 345 19.74 -15.75 -9.60
N SER A 346 20.86 -15.29 -10.13
CA SER A 346 21.67 -16.12 -11.04
C SER A 346 22.41 -17.20 -10.24
N ARG A 347 22.01 -18.45 -10.45
CA ARG A 347 22.65 -19.62 -9.83
C ARG A 347 24.15 -19.68 -10.09
N ALA A 348 24.57 -19.43 -11.33
CA ALA A 348 25.97 -19.43 -11.70
C ALA A 348 26.81 -18.36 -10.96
N LEU A 349 26.23 -17.17 -10.66
CA LEU A 349 26.90 -16.16 -9.85
C LEU A 349 26.97 -16.58 -8.38
N ALA A 350 25.92 -17.19 -7.84
CA ALA A 350 25.89 -17.67 -6.46
C ALA A 350 26.93 -18.79 -6.24
N GLU A 351 27.01 -19.74 -7.14
CA GLU A 351 28.01 -20.84 -7.11
C GLU A 351 29.45 -20.28 -7.15
N ARG A 352 29.75 -19.32 -8.03
CA ARG A 352 31.05 -18.64 -8.07
C ARG A 352 31.40 -17.92 -6.77
N ALA A 353 30.44 -17.24 -6.16
CA ALA A 353 30.64 -16.58 -4.88
C ALA A 353 30.93 -17.57 -3.75
N ILE A 354 30.24 -18.71 -3.73
CA ILE A 354 30.48 -19.81 -2.78
C ILE A 354 31.88 -20.37 -2.96
N GLU A 355 32.27 -20.68 -4.20
CA GLU A 355 33.63 -21.20 -4.51
C GLU A 355 34.73 -20.22 -4.10
N ALA A 356 34.56 -18.92 -4.31
CA ALA A 356 35.54 -17.92 -3.92
C ALA A 356 35.72 -17.88 -2.40
N CYS A 357 34.64 -17.94 -1.63
CA CYS A 357 34.70 -18.04 -0.18
C CYS A 357 35.35 -19.33 0.30
N ALA A 358 35.09 -20.46 -0.36
CA ALA A 358 35.70 -21.75 -0.01
C ALA A 358 37.22 -21.78 -0.23
N ARG A 359 37.71 -21.09 -1.26
CA ARG A 359 39.16 -21.00 -1.55
C ARG A 359 39.95 -20.19 -0.52
N GLU A 360 39.34 -19.14 0.04
CA GLU A 360 40.05 -18.26 1.01
C GLU A 360 40.19 -18.92 2.40
N GLY A 361 39.35 -19.82 2.78
CA GLY A 361 39.41 -20.62 4.02
C GLY A 361 39.60 -19.78 5.28
N GLY A 362 38.64 -19.79 6.20
CA GLY A 362 38.77 -19.05 7.45
C GLY A 362 37.60 -19.25 8.40
N SER A 363 37.83 -19.22 9.70
CA SER A 363 36.83 -19.43 10.74
C SER A 363 35.68 -18.39 10.78
N GLY A 364 35.82 -17.27 10.07
CA GLY A 364 34.80 -16.19 10.01
C GLY A 364 33.81 -16.32 8.84
N LEU A 365 33.91 -17.35 8.00
CA LEU A 365 33.15 -17.49 6.75
C LEU A 365 31.77 -18.16 6.92
N ALA A 366 31.49 -18.81 8.04
CA ALA A 366 30.26 -19.55 8.26
C ALA A 366 28.95 -18.71 8.02
N PRO A 367 28.83 -17.46 8.49
CA PRO A 367 27.63 -16.66 8.23
C PRO A 367 27.43 -16.32 6.74
N ILE A 368 28.55 -16.14 6.02
CA ILE A 368 28.54 -15.84 4.58
C ILE A 368 28.14 -17.04 3.78
N GLN A 369 28.75 -18.19 4.06
CA GLN A 369 28.42 -19.45 3.41
C GLN A 369 26.93 -19.77 3.61
N SER A 370 26.41 -19.60 4.83
CA SER A 370 25.00 -19.79 5.13
C SER A 370 24.10 -18.87 4.28
N LEU A 371 24.46 -17.58 4.12
CA LEU A 371 23.72 -16.67 3.26
C LEU A 371 23.78 -17.10 1.79
N LEU A 372 24.98 -17.37 1.26
CA LEU A 372 25.18 -17.74 -0.14
C LEU A 372 24.51 -19.05 -0.50
N TRP A 373 24.60 -20.07 0.35
CA TRP A 373 23.90 -21.34 0.16
C TRP A 373 22.39 -21.18 0.14
N ARG A 374 21.85 -20.31 0.99
CA ARG A 374 20.43 -20.01 0.99
C ARG A 374 19.99 -19.32 -0.31
N LEU A 375 20.77 -18.34 -0.81
CA LEU A 375 20.50 -17.66 -2.08
C LEU A 375 20.63 -18.63 -3.27
N ALA A 376 21.62 -19.54 -3.25
CA ALA A 376 21.77 -20.56 -4.27
C ALA A 376 20.62 -21.58 -4.27
N ALA A 377 20.14 -21.98 -3.08
CA ALA A 377 18.99 -22.85 -2.96
C ALA A 377 17.68 -22.19 -3.42
N GLU A 378 17.55 -20.86 -3.22
CA GLU A 378 16.45 -20.07 -3.76
C GLU A 378 16.48 -20.07 -5.29
N ALA A 379 17.64 -19.75 -5.88
CA ALA A 379 17.84 -19.79 -7.33
C ALA A 379 17.51 -21.16 -7.93
N ALA A 380 17.99 -22.24 -7.32
CA ALA A 380 17.72 -23.59 -7.79
C ALA A 380 16.22 -23.95 -7.76
N ARG A 381 15.46 -23.43 -6.78
CA ARG A 381 14.00 -23.62 -6.73
C ARG A 381 13.27 -22.81 -7.80
N GLU A 382 13.76 -21.61 -8.11
CA GLU A 382 13.21 -20.78 -9.19
C GLU A 382 13.46 -21.43 -10.54
N ASP A 383 14.69 -21.88 -10.81
CA ASP A 383 15.02 -22.62 -12.02
C ASP A 383 14.14 -23.88 -12.19
N ALA A 384 13.89 -24.61 -11.10
CA ALA A 384 13.03 -25.80 -11.11
C ALA A 384 11.55 -25.45 -11.40
N ARG A 385 11.05 -24.33 -10.90
CA ARG A 385 9.68 -23.86 -11.21
C ARG A 385 9.57 -23.46 -12.69
N ASP A 386 10.53 -22.69 -13.20
CA ASP A 386 10.55 -22.30 -14.61
C ASP A 386 10.57 -23.52 -15.52
N PHE A 387 11.44 -24.50 -15.19
CA PHE A 387 11.48 -25.76 -15.92
C PHE A 387 10.16 -26.52 -15.87
N ALA A 388 9.50 -26.56 -14.72
CA ALA A 388 8.20 -27.22 -14.57
C ALA A 388 7.10 -26.49 -15.37
N GLU A 389 7.07 -25.15 -15.34
CA GLU A 389 6.12 -24.34 -16.11
C GLU A 389 6.33 -24.48 -17.62
N ASP A 390 7.59 -24.46 -18.08
CA ASP A 390 7.92 -24.66 -19.49
C ASP A 390 7.56 -26.08 -19.94
N SER A 391 7.83 -27.08 -19.09
CA SER A 391 7.45 -28.45 -19.35
C SER A 391 5.93 -28.63 -19.43
N ALA A 392 5.17 -27.95 -18.57
CA ALA A 392 3.71 -27.97 -18.60
C ALA A 392 3.13 -27.30 -19.87
N ARG A 393 3.81 -26.30 -20.45
CA ARG A 393 3.41 -25.67 -21.73
C ARG A 393 3.64 -26.56 -22.93
N VAL A 394 4.69 -27.40 -22.89
CA VAL A 394 5.04 -28.30 -23.99
C VAL A 394 4.17 -29.56 -24.00
N VAL A 395 3.66 -29.98 -22.85
CA VAL A 395 2.79 -31.15 -22.73
C VAL A 395 1.35 -30.75 -23.06
N PRO A 396 0.69 -31.33 -24.10
CA PRO A 396 -0.67 -31.00 -24.44
C PRO A 396 -1.63 -31.34 -23.29
N PRO A 397 -2.74 -30.59 -23.09
CA PRO A 397 -3.65 -30.76 -21.94
C PRO A 397 -4.38 -32.12 -21.87
N ARG A 398 -4.09 -33.04 -22.80
CA ARG A 398 -4.59 -34.41 -22.83
C ARG A 398 -3.54 -35.47 -22.39
N TRP A 399 -2.41 -35.05 -21.84
CA TRP A 399 -1.50 -36.04 -21.23
C TRP A 399 -2.17 -36.56 -19.95
N VAL A 400 -2.87 -37.67 -20.10
CA VAL A 400 -3.27 -38.49 -18.96
C VAL A 400 -1.99 -39.23 -18.53
N ALA A 401 -1.50 -38.95 -17.32
CA ALA A 401 -0.40 -39.72 -16.76
C ALA A 401 -0.70 -41.21 -16.98
N PRO A 402 0.24 -42.00 -17.57
CA PRO A 402 0.01 -43.43 -17.69
C PRO A 402 -0.35 -43.93 -16.29
N ARG A 403 -1.48 -44.61 -16.16
CA ARG A 403 -1.76 -45.36 -14.95
C ARG A 403 -0.58 -46.28 -14.80
N LEU A 404 0.31 -45.92 -13.88
CA LEU A 404 1.33 -46.86 -13.40
C LEU A 404 0.50 -47.97 -12.73
N ASP A 405 0.14 -48.97 -13.54
CA ASP A 405 -0.36 -50.22 -12.99
C ASP A 405 0.71 -50.70 -12.04
N ALA A 406 0.40 -50.63 -10.77
CA ALA A 406 1.33 -50.65 -9.64
C ALA A 406 2.12 -51.92 -9.36
N PRO A 407 2.33 -52.95 -10.22
CA PRO A 407 3.23 -54.02 -9.81
C PRO A 407 4.62 -54.04 -10.42
N SER A 408 5.00 -53.20 -11.39
CA SER A 408 6.28 -53.49 -12.06
C SER A 408 7.46 -52.56 -11.71
N TYR A 409 7.21 -51.40 -11.07
CA TYR A 409 8.30 -50.47 -10.72
C TYR A 409 8.59 -50.34 -9.22
N ALA A 410 7.68 -50.80 -8.35
CA ALA A 410 7.87 -50.77 -6.91
C ALA A 410 9.08 -51.59 -6.43
N PRO A 411 9.39 -52.78 -7.01
CA PRO A 411 10.55 -53.53 -6.59
C PRO A 411 11.87 -52.83 -6.89
N LEU A 412 12.01 -52.22 -8.07
CA LEU A 412 13.27 -51.59 -8.51
C LEU A 412 13.56 -50.27 -7.73
N LEU A 413 12.54 -49.53 -7.35
CA LEU A 413 12.70 -48.33 -6.51
C LEU A 413 13.01 -48.73 -5.06
N ILE A 414 12.37 -49.76 -4.55
CA ILE A 414 12.62 -50.30 -3.20
C ILE A 414 14.01 -50.90 -3.12
N GLU A 415 14.46 -51.66 -4.12
CA GLU A 415 15.82 -52.20 -4.20
C GLU A 415 16.89 -51.12 -4.34
N ALA A 416 16.64 -50.04 -5.15
CA ALA A 416 17.57 -48.94 -5.28
C ALA A 416 17.68 -48.09 -3.99
N VAL A 417 16.57 -47.91 -3.28
CA VAL A 417 16.56 -47.21 -1.98
C VAL A 417 17.15 -48.11 -0.89
N ALA A 418 16.89 -49.42 -0.91
CA ALA A 418 17.49 -50.38 0.03
C ALA A 418 19.01 -50.48 -0.16
N ALA A 419 19.49 -50.55 -1.40
CA ALA A 419 20.93 -50.55 -1.70
C ALA A 419 21.61 -49.24 -1.29
N ALA A 420 20.92 -48.08 -1.47
CA ALA A 420 21.44 -46.80 -1.02
C ALA A 420 21.43 -46.60 0.51
N LEU A 421 20.61 -47.38 1.23
CA LEU A 421 20.57 -47.41 2.69
C LEU A 421 21.56 -48.39 3.30
N GLU A 422 21.94 -49.46 2.58
CA GLU A 422 22.98 -50.42 3.02
C GLU A 422 24.40 -49.82 3.03
N ASP A 423 24.66 -48.83 2.16
CA ASP A 423 25.93 -48.07 2.13
C ASP A 423 25.98 -46.89 3.13
N PHE A 424 24.90 -46.66 3.87
CA PHE A 424 24.82 -45.57 4.85
C PHE A 424 25.19 -46.07 6.26
N GLU A 425 26.50 -46.09 6.57
CA GLU A 425 26.95 -46.15 7.96
C GLU A 425 26.55 -44.86 8.70
N ALA A 426 25.51 -44.95 9.52
CA ALA A 426 25.13 -43.85 10.39
C ALA A 426 26.26 -43.56 11.39
N PRO A 427 26.66 -42.29 11.60
CA PRO A 427 27.62 -41.96 12.65
C PRO A 427 27.08 -42.42 14.01
N PRO A 428 27.95 -42.83 14.96
CA PRO A 428 27.51 -43.35 16.25
C PRO A 428 26.66 -42.28 16.97
N VAL A 429 25.43 -42.64 17.28
CA VAL A 429 24.50 -41.83 18.06
C VAL A 429 24.98 -41.86 19.50
N GLU A 430 25.49 -40.76 20.02
CA GLU A 430 25.63 -40.57 21.46
C GLU A 430 24.26 -40.74 22.14
N ALA A 431 24.20 -41.57 23.17
CA ALA A 431 22.98 -41.96 23.83
C ALA A 431 22.17 -40.72 24.31
N PRO A 432 20.88 -40.66 24.04
CA PRO A 432 20.03 -39.57 24.51
C PRO A 432 19.75 -39.75 26.01
N CYS A 433 19.75 -38.62 26.71
CA CYS A 433 19.17 -38.50 28.01
C CYS A 433 17.69 -38.89 28.01
N ASP A 434 17.22 -39.44 29.12
CA ASP A 434 15.94 -40.05 29.41
C ASP A 434 14.72 -39.50 28.65
N PRO A 435 13.83 -40.35 28.16
CA PRO A 435 12.58 -39.92 27.55
C PRO A 435 11.62 -39.45 28.62
N LEU A 436 11.26 -38.18 28.57
CA LEU A 436 10.05 -37.69 29.18
C LEU A 436 8.86 -38.32 28.46
N GLU A 437 8.12 -39.14 29.17
CA GLU A 437 6.82 -39.67 28.74
C GLU A 437 5.87 -38.53 28.42
N LEU A 438 5.65 -38.28 27.14
CA LEU A 438 4.53 -37.45 26.67
C LEU A 438 3.37 -38.41 26.38
N GLU A 439 2.44 -38.51 27.31
CA GLU A 439 1.13 -39.10 27.07
C GLU A 439 0.39 -38.20 26.06
N PHE A 440 0.24 -38.69 24.84
CA PHE A 440 -0.68 -38.13 23.87
C PHE A 440 -2.09 -38.61 24.19
N GLU A 441 -2.90 -37.82 24.88
CA GLU A 441 -4.35 -37.97 24.82
C GLU A 441 -4.86 -37.51 23.46
N GLU A 442 -5.22 -38.48 22.65
CA GLU A 442 -5.95 -38.28 21.39
C GLU A 442 -7.39 -37.81 21.70
N THR A 443 -7.59 -36.53 21.88
CA THR A 443 -8.91 -35.91 21.79
C THR A 443 -9.19 -35.54 20.35
N LEU A 444 -9.73 -36.51 19.61
CA LEU A 444 -10.38 -36.26 18.32
C LEU A 444 -11.55 -35.31 18.54
N ALA A 445 -11.41 -34.06 18.08
CA ALA A 445 -12.52 -33.14 17.95
C ALA A 445 -13.56 -33.73 16.98
N PRO A 446 -14.87 -33.64 17.28
CA PRO A 446 -15.90 -34.15 16.39
C PRO A 446 -15.86 -33.40 15.07
N PRO A 447 -16.21 -34.05 13.94
CA PRO A 447 -16.21 -33.40 12.64
C PRO A 447 -17.18 -32.22 12.65
N VAL A 448 -16.70 -31.08 12.18
CA VAL A 448 -17.50 -29.85 11.98
C VAL A 448 -18.58 -30.20 10.94
N GLN A 449 -19.82 -30.31 11.38
CA GLN A 449 -20.97 -30.43 10.48
C GLN A 449 -21.22 -29.04 9.85
N LEU A 450 -21.04 -28.96 8.54
CA LEU A 450 -21.43 -27.77 7.78
C LEU A 450 -22.97 -27.65 7.78
N PRO A 451 -23.50 -26.41 7.91
CA PRO A 451 -24.93 -26.18 7.80
C PRO A 451 -25.52 -26.67 6.47
N GLU A 452 -26.72 -27.23 6.47
CA GLU A 452 -27.37 -27.83 5.29
C GLU A 452 -27.57 -26.84 4.13
N ASP A 453 -27.73 -25.56 4.42
CA ASP A 453 -27.83 -24.45 3.46
C ASP A 453 -26.51 -24.20 2.70
N MET A 454 -25.36 -24.45 3.31
CA MET A 454 -24.07 -24.39 2.61
C MET A 454 -23.82 -25.62 1.73
N LEU A 455 -24.33 -26.79 2.09
CA LEU A 455 -24.24 -27.99 1.25
C LEU A 455 -25.13 -27.89 0.00
N ALA A 456 -26.31 -27.27 0.13
CA ALA A 456 -27.21 -27.00 -0.99
C ALA A 456 -26.61 -26.01 -2.01
N ALA A 457 -25.93 -24.94 -1.54
CA ALA A 457 -25.27 -23.96 -2.40
C ALA A 457 -24.06 -24.52 -3.17
N LEU A 458 -23.41 -25.55 -2.65
CA LEU A 458 -22.31 -26.25 -3.34
C LEU A 458 -22.78 -27.26 -4.36
N ALA A 459 -24.00 -27.80 -4.20
CA ALA A 459 -24.61 -28.72 -5.15
C ALA A 459 -25.18 -28.02 -6.41
N ASP A 460 -25.61 -26.76 -6.29
CA ASP A 460 -26.09 -25.94 -7.41
C ASP A 460 -24.97 -25.28 -8.24
N ALA A 461 -23.72 -25.37 -7.80
CA ALA A 461 -22.55 -24.80 -8.48
C ALA A 461 -21.68 -25.84 -9.21
N ALA A 462 -22.04 -27.13 -9.20
CA ALA A 462 -21.40 -28.24 -9.89
C ALA A 462 -22.19 -28.67 -11.14
#